data_e6e894c9eee37ec429d41b926b295ceb
#
_entry.id   e6e894c9eee37ec429d41b926b295ceb
#
_cell.length_a   1.000
_cell.length_b   1.000
_cell.length_c   1.000
_cell.angle_alpha   90.00
_cell.angle_beta   90.00
_cell.angle_gamma   90.00
#
_symmetry.space_group_name_H-M   'P 1'
#
loop_
_entity.id
_entity.type
_entity.pdbx_description
1 polymer ?
#
loop_
_entity_poly.entity_id
_entity_poly.type
_entity_poly.pdbx_seq_one_letter_code
_entity_poly.pdbx_strand_id
1 'polypeptide(L)'
;LPPELEKEFTVLTMPLPDAGVLRGLAGGLAESAALAADDASLDAAADAARGLTTPEAEDILALSVVRHRRLDPAFIADEKAKAIGKDGILELVQARASVQDVGGIDGLKEWISRRRNAFSREAAAFGLPPPKGILILGIPGTGKSLAARAVSSVLGVPLLKLDAGRLFGGLVGESEANLRKA
;
A
#
# COMPACT_ATOMS: atom_id res chain seq x y z
N LEU A 1 16.81 -17.99 -7.14
CA LEU A 1 17.36 -19.31 -7.43
C LEU A 1 18.87 -19.18 -7.62
N PRO A 2 19.70 -20.13 -7.13
CA PRO A 2 21.12 -20.17 -7.48
C PRO A 2 21.28 -20.30 -9.00
N PRO A 3 22.28 -19.61 -9.61
CA PRO A 3 22.47 -19.61 -11.06
C PRO A 3 22.60 -21.01 -11.68
N GLU A 4 23.11 -21.96 -10.89
CA GLU A 4 23.32 -23.35 -11.30
C GLU A 4 22.00 -24.10 -11.54
N LEU A 5 20.94 -23.66 -10.87
CA LEU A 5 19.62 -24.30 -10.94
C LEU A 5 18.64 -23.62 -11.91
N GLU A 6 19.01 -22.46 -12.49
CA GLU A 6 18.11 -21.72 -13.38
C GLU A 6 17.64 -22.52 -14.60
N LYS A 7 18.48 -23.44 -15.08
CA LYS A 7 18.14 -24.30 -16.24
C LYS A 7 17.25 -25.51 -15.89
N GLU A 8 17.20 -25.88 -14.62
CA GLU A 8 16.45 -27.06 -14.13
C GLU A 8 15.04 -26.70 -13.66
N PHE A 9 14.78 -25.41 -13.44
CA PHE A 9 13.50 -24.94 -12.91
C PHE A 9 12.75 -24.05 -13.90
N THR A 10 11.47 -24.36 -14.11
CA THR A 10 10.56 -23.46 -14.81
C THR A 10 9.91 -22.52 -13.78
N VAL A 11 10.20 -21.24 -13.86
CA VAL A 11 9.58 -20.23 -13.00
C VAL A 11 8.19 -19.89 -13.55
N LEU A 12 7.16 -20.21 -12.79
CA LEU A 12 5.79 -19.82 -13.07
C LEU A 12 5.47 -18.56 -12.24
N THR A 13 5.18 -17.46 -12.90
CA THR A 13 4.72 -16.24 -12.23
C THR A 13 3.20 -16.33 -12.04
N MET A 14 2.76 -16.40 -10.79
CA MET A 14 1.34 -16.30 -10.47
C MET A 14 0.97 -14.82 -10.32
N PRO A 15 -0.05 -14.33 -11.04
CA PRO A 15 -0.52 -12.97 -10.86
C PRO A 15 -1.13 -12.79 -9.46
N LEU A 16 -1.05 -11.57 -8.93
CA LEU A 16 -1.77 -11.21 -7.71
C LEU A 16 -3.28 -11.33 -7.93
N PRO A 17 -4.05 -11.64 -6.87
CA PRO A 17 -5.50 -11.74 -6.96
C PRO A 17 -6.11 -10.40 -7.36
N ASP A 18 -7.08 -10.46 -8.26
CA ASP A 18 -7.86 -9.28 -8.64
C ASP A 18 -8.91 -8.92 -7.56
N ALA A 19 -9.61 -7.82 -7.77
CA ALA A 19 -10.62 -7.35 -6.82
C ALA A 19 -11.79 -8.34 -6.65
N GLY A 20 -12.13 -9.11 -7.70
CA GLY A 20 -13.20 -10.10 -7.65
C GLY A 20 -12.82 -11.29 -6.76
N VAL A 21 -11.59 -11.78 -6.89
CA VAL A 21 -11.04 -12.86 -6.05
C VAL A 21 -10.97 -12.40 -4.58
N LEU A 22 -10.44 -11.20 -4.33
CA LEU A 22 -10.35 -10.66 -2.96
C LEU A 22 -11.73 -10.45 -2.32
N ARG A 23 -12.70 -9.98 -3.09
CA ARG A 23 -14.09 -9.85 -2.63
C ARG A 23 -14.72 -11.22 -2.32
N GLY A 24 -14.45 -12.22 -3.15
CA GLY A 24 -14.90 -13.60 -2.90
C GLY A 24 -14.33 -14.17 -1.61
N LEU A 25 -13.03 -13.96 -1.34
CA LEU A 25 -12.39 -14.35 -0.08
C LEU A 25 -13.04 -13.64 1.13
N ALA A 26 -13.25 -12.33 1.04
CA ALA A 26 -13.89 -11.55 2.10
C ALA A 26 -15.32 -12.05 2.38
N GLY A 27 -16.10 -12.36 1.34
CA GLY A 27 -17.45 -12.93 1.43
C GLY A 27 -17.47 -14.28 2.10
N GLY A 28 -16.62 -15.22 1.67
CA GLY A 28 -16.52 -16.56 2.24
C GLY A 28 -16.13 -16.55 3.72
N LEU A 29 -15.21 -15.63 4.11
CA LEU A 29 -14.84 -15.46 5.52
C LEU A 29 -15.98 -14.85 6.35
N ALA A 30 -16.70 -13.88 5.81
CA ALA A 30 -17.86 -13.29 6.48
C ALA A 30 -18.96 -14.33 6.70
N GLU A 31 -19.29 -15.15 5.69
CA GLU A 31 -20.25 -16.26 5.80
C GLU A 31 -19.80 -17.29 6.84
N SER A 32 -18.54 -17.72 6.80
CA SER A 32 -17.99 -18.70 7.75
C SER A 32 -18.04 -18.22 9.20
N ALA A 33 -17.93 -16.91 9.40
CA ALA A 33 -17.99 -16.27 10.71
C ALA A 33 -19.42 -15.81 11.11
N ALA A 34 -20.43 -16.10 10.30
CA ALA A 34 -21.81 -15.64 10.46
C ALA A 34 -21.92 -14.11 10.65
N LEU A 35 -21.12 -13.35 9.89
CA LEU A 35 -21.14 -11.90 9.90
C LEU A 35 -22.08 -11.37 8.82
N ALA A 36 -22.91 -10.40 9.18
CA ALA A 36 -23.64 -9.62 8.21
C ALA A 36 -22.68 -8.62 7.55
N ALA A 37 -22.28 -8.88 6.31
CA ALA A 37 -21.47 -7.97 5.51
C ALA A 37 -22.29 -7.54 4.29
N ASP A 38 -22.43 -6.23 4.11
CA ASP A 38 -23.03 -5.68 2.90
C ASP A 38 -22.01 -5.57 1.76
N ASP A 39 -22.49 -5.37 0.55
CA ASP A 39 -21.65 -5.26 -0.64
C ASP A 39 -20.59 -4.14 -0.51
N ALA A 40 -20.93 -3.04 0.14
CA ALA A 40 -20.02 -1.92 0.32
C ALA A 40 -18.86 -2.28 1.26
N SER A 41 -19.10 -3.02 2.34
CA SER A 41 -18.05 -3.49 3.25
C SER A 41 -17.16 -4.55 2.63
N LEU A 42 -17.72 -5.46 1.80
CA LEU A 42 -16.94 -6.43 1.05
C LEU A 42 -16.02 -5.75 0.04
N ASP A 43 -16.53 -4.78 -0.70
CA ASP A 43 -15.73 -4.00 -1.65
C ASP A 43 -14.61 -3.20 -0.97
N ALA A 44 -14.92 -2.55 0.15
CA ALA A 44 -13.93 -1.79 0.91
C ALA A 44 -12.82 -2.69 1.49
N ALA A 45 -13.17 -3.88 1.97
CA ALA A 45 -12.20 -4.86 2.46
C ALA A 45 -11.32 -5.39 1.32
N ALA A 46 -11.92 -5.71 0.16
CA ALA A 46 -11.19 -6.15 -1.02
C ALA A 46 -10.21 -5.07 -1.53
N ASP A 47 -10.64 -3.80 -1.56
CA ASP A 47 -9.77 -2.69 -1.96
C ASP A 47 -8.60 -2.48 -0.98
N ALA A 48 -8.85 -2.62 0.33
CA ALA A 48 -7.80 -2.54 1.35
C ALA A 48 -6.77 -3.67 1.22
N ALA A 49 -7.21 -4.88 0.80
CA ALA A 49 -6.35 -6.05 0.62
C ALA A 49 -5.60 -6.09 -0.72
N ARG A 50 -5.85 -5.18 -1.66
CA ARG A 50 -5.17 -5.16 -2.97
C ARG A 50 -3.64 -5.16 -2.84
N GLY A 51 -2.98 -5.94 -3.70
CA GLY A 51 -1.53 -6.06 -3.72
C GLY A 51 -0.97 -7.11 -2.76
N LEU A 52 -1.82 -7.80 -1.99
CA LEU A 52 -1.45 -8.99 -1.23
C LEU A 52 -1.58 -10.24 -2.11
N THR A 53 -0.80 -11.26 -1.79
CA THR A 53 -1.03 -12.61 -2.31
C THR A 53 -2.31 -13.20 -1.71
N THR A 54 -2.87 -14.24 -2.33
CA THR A 54 -4.09 -14.88 -1.83
C THR A 54 -3.98 -15.36 -0.38
N PRO A 55 -2.89 -16.05 0.05
CA PRO A 55 -2.73 -16.47 1.45
C PRO A 55 -2.60 -15.28 2.41
N GLU A 56 -1.84 -14.25 2.04
CA GLU A 56 -1.70 -13.06 2.89
C GLU A 56 -3.02 -12.31 3.06
N ALA A 57 -3.81 -12.21 1.99
CA ALA A 57 -5.11 -11.58 2.04
C ALA A 57 -6.07 -12.37 2.94
N GLU A 58 -6.09 -13.72 2.82
CA GLU A 58 -6.90 -14.60 3.64
C GLU A 58 -6.55 -14.46 5.12
N ASP A 59 -5.26 -14.51 5.47
CA ASP A 59 -4.78 -14.34 6.85
C ASP A 59 -5.19 -12.98 7.45
N ILE A 60 -5.01 -11.88 6.72
CA ILE A 60 -5.31 -10.54 7.21
C ILE A 60 -6.81 -10.30 7.32
N LEU A 61 -7.60 -10.77 6.35
CA LEU A 61 -9.06 -10.71 6.39
C LEU A 61 -9.60 -11.53 7.57
N ALA A 62 -9.12 -12.76 7.76
CA ALA A 62 -9.49 -13.60 8.89
C ALA A 62 -9.12 -12.94 10.23
N LEU A 63 -7.94 -12.34 10.32
CA LEU A 63 -7.51 -11.61 11.52
C LEU A 63 -8.42 -10.42 11.83
N SER A 64 -8.91 -9.70 10.81
CA SER A 64 -9.88 -8.62 10.96
C SER A 64 -11.20 -9.14 11.55
N VAL A 65 -11.71 -10.25 11.02
CA VAL A 65 -12.92 -10.91 11.50
C VAL A 65 -12.77 -11.35 12.96
N VAL A 66 -11.66 -11.99 13.30
CA VAL A 66 -11.42 -12.50 14.68
C VAL A 66 -11.30 -11.36 15.68
N ARG A 67 -10.57 -10.29 15.35
CA ARG A 67 -10.31 -9.18 16.29
C ARG A 67 -11.48 -8.20 16.41
N HIS A 68 -12.09 -7.87 15.28
CA HIS A 68 -13.08 -6.78 15.22
C HIS A 68 -14.51 -7.26 15.02
N ARG A 69 -14.72 -8.57 14.81
CA ARG A 69 -16.04 -9.14 14.46
C ARG A 69 -16.67 -8.44 13.25
N ARG A 70 -15.84 -7.93 12.36
CA ARG A 70 -16.23 -7.29 11.10
C ARG A 70 -15.02 -7.25 10.16
N LEU A 71 -15.26 -7.00 8.88
CA LEU A 71 -14.25 -6.64 7.92
C LEU A 71 -13.94 -5.14 8.10
N ASP A 72 -12.83 -4.82 8.77
CA ASP A 72 -12.41 -3.43 9.03
C ASP A 72 -11.34 -3.00 8.03
N PRO A 73 -11.65 -2.16 7.03
CA PRO A 73 -10.69 -1.78 5.98
C PRO A 73 -9.46 -1.04 6.53
N ALA A 74 -9.63 -0.25 7.60
CA ALA A 74 -8.52 0.46 8.22
C ALA A 74 -7.52 -0.50 8.87
N PHE A 75 -8.03 -1.52 9.58
CA PHE A 75 -7.23 -2.57 10.16
C PHE A 75 -6.52 -3.41 9.09
N ILE A 76 -7.24 -3.78 8.02
CA ILE A 76 -6.67 -4.55 6.89
C ILE A 76 -5.52 -3.78 6.24
N ALA A 77 -5.69 -2.47 6.01
CA ALA A 77 -4.64 -1.62 5.45
C ALA A 77 -3.42 -1.51 6.38
N ASP A 78 -3.62 -1.42 7.70
CA ASP A 78 -2.53 -1.37 8.69
C ASP A 78 -1.75 -2.69 8.75
N GLU A 79 -2.43 -3.83 8.78
CA GLU A 79 -1.77 -5.15 8.77
C GLU A 79 -1.05 -5.42 7.44
N LYS A 80 -1.64 -5.03 6.30
CA LYS A 80 -0.97 -5.08 5.00
C LYS A 80 0.33 -4.29 5.01
N ALA A 81 0.31 -3.10 5.55
CA ALA A 81 1.48 -2.25 5.62
C ALA A 81 2.58 -2.85 6.51
N LYS A 82 2.21 -3.54 7.60
CA LYS A 82 3.15 -4.31 8.43
C LYS A 82 3.73 -5.51 7.67
N ALA A 83 2.91 -6.20 6.87
CA ALA A 83 3.36 -7.30 6.04
C ALA A 83 4.40 -6.85 5.00
N ILE A 84 4.16 -5.72 4.32
CA ILE A 84 5.08 -5.11 3.36
C ILE A 84 6.40 -4.70 4.04
N GLY A 85 6.37 -4.23 5.29
CA GLY A 85 7.55 -3.81 6.04
C GLY A 85 8.45 -4.93 6.56
N LYS A 86 8.06 -6.20 6.46
CA LYS A 86 8.83 -7.33 7.01
C LYS A 86 10.24 -7.47 6.45
N ASP A 87 10.44 -7.18 5.17
CA ASP A 87 11.75 -7.28 4.52
C ASP A 87 12.70 -6.12 4.88
N GLY A 88 12.21 -5.10 5.59
CA GLY A 88 12.99 -3.97 6.08
C GLY A 88 13.51 -3.01 5.00
N ILE A 89 13.18 -3.24 3.73
CA ILE A 89 13.48 -2.35 2.60
C ILE A 89 12.47 -1.20 2.56
N LEU A 90 11.21 -1.50 2.87
CA LEU A 90 10.11 -0.55 2.98
C LEU A 90 9.69 -0.40 4.45
N GLU A 91 9.49 0.83 4.89
CA GLU A 91 9.01 1.17 6.22
C GLU A 91 7.69 1.92 6.11
N LEU A 92 6.64 1.42 6.78
CA LEU A 92 5.40 2.18 6.88
C LEU A 92 5.60 3.39 7.79
N VAL A 93 5.42 4.57 7.23
CA VAL A 93 5.44 5.82 7.99
C VAL A 93 4.01 6.20 8.36
N GLN A 94 3.70 6.25 9.65
CA GLN A 94 2.38 6.72 10.09
C GLN A 94 2.19 8.19 9.71
N ALA A 95 1.27 8.43 8.78
CA ALA A 95 0.94 9.78 8.30
C ALA A 95 -0.03 10.48 9.26
N ARG A 96 0.47 10.90 10.43
CA ARG A 96 -0.31 11.69 11.41
C ARG A 96 -0.14 13.20 11.24
N ALA A 97 0.37 13.65 10.08
CA ALA A 97 0.56 15.08 9.82
C ALA A 97 -0.61 15.65 9.03
N SER A 98 -1.21 16.72 9.50
CA SER A 98 -2.16 17.52 8.75
C SER A 98 -1.41 18.47 7.80
N VAL A 99 -2.03 18.84 6.69
CA VAL A 99 -1.50 19.92 5.81
C VAL A 99 -1.34 21.23 6.56
N GLN A 100 -2.14 21.45 7.58
CA GLN A 100 -2.08 22.64 8.44
C GLN A 100 -0.82 22.69 9.31
N ASP A 101 -0.24 21.52 9.63
CA ASP A 101 0.99 21.41 10.42
C ASP A 101 2.23 21.82 9.64
N VAL A 102 2.11 21.95 8.31
CA VAL A 102 3.22 22.35 7.43
C VAL A 102 3.11 23.83 7.12
N GLY A 103 4.00 24.63 7.68
CA GLY A 103 4.11 26.07 7.36
C GLY A 103 4.70 26.28 5.97
N GLY A 104 4.24 27.31 5.27
CA GLY A 104 4.68 27.61 3.90
C GLY A 104 4.19 26.58 2.88
N ILE A 105 4.93 26.40 1.79
CA ILE A 105 4.63 25.44 0.70
C ILE A 105 3.21 25.56 0.10
N ASP A 106 2.68 26.77 0.00
CA ASP A 106 1.29 27.01 -0.44
C ASP A 106 1.02 26.46 -1.84
N GLY A 107 2.00 26.53 -2.74
CA GLY A 107 1.91 25.89 -4.06
C GLY A 107 1.74 24.38 -4.01
N LEU A 108 2.42 23.69 -3.08
CA LEU A 108 2.22 22.25 -2.88
C LEU A 108 0.84 21.97 -2.29
N LYS A 109 0.39 22.75 -1.31
CA LYS A 109 -0.94 22.61 -0.70
C LYS A 109 -2.05 22.74 -1.74
N GLU A 110 -1.96 23.75 -2.59
CA GLU A 110 -2.91 23.95 -3.69
C GLU A 110 -2.86 22.79 -4.69
N TRP A 111 -1.67 22.36 -5.09
CA TRP A 111 -1.47 21.26 -6.02
C TRP A 111 -2.10 19.95 -5.51
N ILE A 112 -1.90 19.61 -4.22
CA ILE A 112 -2.45 18.42 -3.58
C ILE A 112 -3.97 18.52 -3.45
N SER A 113 -4.47 19.68 -3.01
CA SER A 113 -5.90 19.91 -2.82
C SER A 113 -6.69 19.67 -4.11
N ARG A 114 -6.17 20.14 -5.25
CA ARG A 114 -6.76 19.90 -6.57
C ARG A 114 -6.76 18.41 -6.98
N ARG A 115 -5.90 17.58 -6.38
CA ARG A 115 -5.70 16.16 -6.69
C ARG A 115 -6.17 15.21 -5.59
N ARG A 116 -6.87 15.72 -4.60
CA ARG A 116 -7.32 14.93 -3.45
C ARG A 116 -8.05 13.63 -3.83
N ASN A 117 -8.84 13.66 -4.89
CA ASN A 117 -9.61 12.52 -5.37
C ASN A 117 -8.92 11.76 -6.51
N ALA A 118 -7.62 12.02 -6.78
CA ALA A 118 -6.93 11.46 -7.95
C ALA A 118 -6.79 9.92 -7.93
N PHE A 119 -6.94 9.30 -6.76
CA PHE A 119 -6.89 7.84 -6.57
C PHE A 119 -8.29 7.22 -6.40
N SER A 120 -9.36 8.00 -6.58
CA SER A 120 -10.73 7.50 -6.47
C SER A 120 -11.15 6.67 -7.69
N ARG A 121 -12.16 5.81 -7.50
CA ARG A 121 -12.74 5.02 -8.59
C ARG A 121 -13.39 5.91 -9.66
N GLU A 122 -13.97 7.03 -9.26
CA GLU A 122 -14.59 8.00 -10.16
C GLU A 122 -13.56 8.66 -11.07
N ALA A 123 -12.38 9.04 -10.51
CA ALA A 123 -11.29 9.60 -11.32
C ALA A 123 -10.78 8.59 -12.35
N ALA A 124 -10.63 7.32 -11.94
CA ALA A 124 -10.22 6.24 -12.83
C ALA A 124 -11.26 5.96 -13.92
N ALA A 125 -12.55 5.95 -13.58
CA ALA A 125 -13.66 5.77 -14.53
C ALA A 125 -13.74 6.94 -15.52
N PHE A 126 -13.37 8.16 -15.11
CA PHE A 126 -13.30 9.35 -15.97
C PHE A 126 -12.05 9.34 -16.87
N GLY A 127 -11.12 8.39 -16.69
CA GLY A 127 -9.88 8.29 -17.47
C GLY A 127 -8.76 9.22 -17.00
N LEU A 128 -8.83 9.77 -15.80
CA LEU A 128 -7.78 10.61 -15.24
C LEU A 128 -6.64 9.72 -14.68
N PRO A 129 -5.40 9.85 -15.21
CA PRO A 129 -4.29 9.09 -14.64
C PRO A 129 -3.92 9.63 -13.25
N PRO A 130 -3.60 8.73 -12.29
CA PRO A 130 -3.12 9.17 -10.98
C PRO A 130 -1.77 9.90 -11.10
N PRO A 131 -1.45 10.84 -10.19
CA PRO A 131 -0.17 11.51 -10.17
C PRO A 131 0.97 10.51 -9.97
N LYS A 132 2.01 10.58 -10.80
CA LYS A 132 3.12 9.61 -10.82
C LYS A 132 4.21 9.91 -9.80
N GLY A 133 4.40 11.19 -9.41
CA GLY A 133 5.45 11.54 -8.47
C GLY A 133 5.52 13.04 -8.19
N ILE A 134 6.21 13.37 -7.10
CA ILE A 134 6.53 14.72 -6.67
C ILE A 134 8.01 14.75 -6.29
N LEU A 135 8.77 15.68 -6.86
CA LEU A 135 10.14 15.92 -6.46
C LEU A 135 10.18 17.10 -5.48
N ILE A 136 10.63 16.85 -4.23
CA ILE A 136 10.77 17.88 -3.20
C ILE A 136 12.25 18.11 -2.95
N LEU A 137 12.72 19.33 -3.29
CA LEU A 137 14.11 19.75 -3.13
C LEU A 137 14.22 20.77 -1.99
N GLY A 138 15.33 20.73 -1.27
CA GLY A 138 15.63 21.68 -0.19
C GLY A 138 16.75 21.19 0.71
N ILE A 139 17.33 22.09 1.50
CA ILE A 139 18.38 21.75 2.47
C ILE A 139 17.83 20.88 3.61
N PRO A 140 18.68 20.18 4.37
CA PRO A 140 18.26 19.45 5.57
C PRO A 140 17.48 20.36 6.55
N GLY A 141 16.45 19.81 7.20
CA GLY A 141 15.64 20.58 8.17
C GLY A 141 14.48 21.40 7.60
N THR A 142 14.31 21.54 6.28
CA THR A 142 13.24 22.34 5.66
C THR A 142 11.86 21.67 5.60
N GLY A 143 11.64 20.59 6.33
CA GLY A 143 10.32 19.95 6.42
C GLY A 143 9.94 19.02 5.27
N LYS A 144 10.87 18.58 4.40
CA LYS A 144 10.59 17.70 3.26
C LYS A 144 9.83 16.43 3.65
N SER A 145 10.26 15.74 4.70
CA SER A 145 9.60 14.54 5.21
C SER A 145 8.22 14.83 5.82
N LEU A 146 8.04 16.01 6.41
CA LEU A 146 6.75 16.44 6.93
C LEU A 146 5.78 16.74 5.76
N ALA A 147 6.28 17.37 4.70
CA ALA A 147 5.51 17.58 3.48
C ALA A 147 5.04 16.26 2.85
N ALA A 148 5.91 15.23 2.79
CA ALA A 148 5.54 13.91 2.28
C ALA A 148 4.42 13.25 3.11
N ARG A 149 4.47 13.36 4.45
CA ARG A 149 3.40 12.89 5.33
C ARG A 149 2.08 13.63 5.11
N ALA A 150 2.14 14.94 4.94
CA ALA A 150 0.96 15.76 4.66
C ALA A 150 0.33 15.40 3.30
N VAL A 151 1.15 15.15 2.27
CA VAL A 151 0.68 14.68 0.96
C VAL A 151 -0.07 13.37 1.09
N SER A 152 0.53 12.38 1.75
CA SER A 152 -0.08 11.06 1.99
C SER A 152 -1.43 11.19 2.72
N SER A 153 -1.50 12.01 3.76
CA SER A 153 -2.72 12.24 4.54
C SER A 153 -3.85 12.83 3.69
N VAL A 154 -3.56 13.81 2.82
CA VAL A 154 -4.58 14.45 1.97
C VAL A 154 -5.05 13.54 0.85
N LEU A 155 -4.13 12.79 0.26
CA LEU A 155 -4.45 11.84 -0.82
C LEU A 155 -5.11 10.56 -0.31
N GLY A 156 -5.13 10.33 1.02
CA GLY A 156 -5.71 9.14 1.63
C GLY A 156 -4.97 7.85 1.28
N VAL A 157 -3.66 7.93 1.01
CA VAL A 157 -2.83 6.78 0.63
C VAL A 157 -1.76 6.51 1.69
N PRO A 158 -1.36 5.25 1.93
CA PRO A 158 -0.29 4.94 2.87
C PRO A 158 1.05 5.53 2.40
N LEU A 159 1.89 5.95 3.34
CA LEU A 159 3.24 6.43 3.06
C LEU A 159 4.25 5.34 3.39
N LEU A 160 4.92 4.85 2.38
CA LEU A 160 6.04 3.92 2.52
C LEU A 160 7.35 4.68 2.30
N LYS A 161 8.30 4.49 3.19
CA LYS A 161 9.66 5.01 3.07
C LYS A 161 10.56 3.90 2.57
N LEU A 162 11.22 4.13 1.45
CA LEU A 162 12.22 3.25 0.90
C LEU A 162 13.59 3.55 1.55
N ASP A 163 14.22 2.53 2.14
CA ASP A 163 15.59 2.63 2.62
C ASP A 163 16.57 2.37 1.48
N ALA A 164 17.06 3.45 0.87
CA ALA A 164 18.02 3.37 -0.22
C ALA A 164 19.35 2.71 0.22
N GLY A 165 19.76 2.84 1.48
CA GLY A 165 20.94 2.19 2.02
C GLY A 165 20.81 0.67 2.00
N ARG A 166 19.68 0.14 2.38
CA ARG A 166 19.38 -1.31 2.32
C ARG A 166 19.14 -1.80 0.91
N LEU A 167 18.55 -0.97 0.05
CA LEU A 167 18.32 -1.31 -1.34
C LEU A 167 19.64 -1.51 -2.10
N PHE A 168 20.64 -0.64 -1.87
CA PHE A 168 21.92 -0.63 -2.57
C PHE A 168 23.10 -1.13 -1.73
N GLY A 169 22.89 -1.48 -0.46
CA GLY A 169 23.94 -1.82 0.51
C GLY A 169 24.44 -3.27 0.47
N GLY A 170 23.94 -4.09 -0.45
CA GLY A 170 24.36 -5.46 -0.66
C GLY A 170 25.48 -5.60 -1.69
N LEU A 171 26.09 -6.80 -1.76
CA LEU A 171 27.00 -7.18 -2.82
C LEU A 171 26.36 -7.02 -4.21
N VAL A 172 27.20 -6.83 -5.23
CA VAL A 172 26.75 -6.73 -6.63
C VAL A 172 25.89 -7.95 -6.98
N GLY A 173 24.60 -7.74 -7.28
CA GLY A 173 23.61 -8.80 -7.53
C GLY A 173 22.47 -8.85 -6.49
N GLU A 174 22.72 -8.51 -5.22
CA GLU A 174 21.65 -8.41 -4.21
C GLU A 174 20.77 -7.17 -4.40
N SER A 175 21.33 -6.10 -4.93
CA SER A 175 20.62 -4.85 -5.20
C SER A 175 19.48 -5.04 -6.21
N GLU A 176 19.67 -5.86 -7.25
CA GLU A 176 18.61 -6.17 -8.22
C GLU A 176 17.50 -7.05 -7.60
N ALA A 177 17.89 -8.03 -6.77
CA ALA A 177 16.92 -8.87 -6.06
C ALA A 177 16.10 -8.05 -5.06
N ASN A 178 16.73 -7.11 -4.36
CA ASN A 178 16.07 -6.20 -3.43
C ASN A 178 15.12 -5.22 -4.16
N LEU A 179 15.51 -4.73 -5.34
CA LEU A 179 14.65 -3.86 -6.15
C LEU A 179 13.40 -4.60 -6.67
N ARG A 180 13.52 -5.89 -6.99
CA ARG A 180 12.37 -6.71 -7.43
C ARG A 180 11.41 -7.07 -6.30
N LYS A 181 11.89 -7.05 -5.04
CA LYS A 181 11.07 -7.31 -3.85
C LYS A 181 10.34 -6.06 -3.33
N ALA A 182 10.90 -4.86 -3.56
CA ALA A 182 10.31 -3.57 -3.18
C ALA A 182 9.16 -3.15 -4.11
#